data_ae7d540462d3c327abd63c3551dfc045
#
_entry.id   ae7d540462d3c327abd63c3551dfc045
#
_cell.length_a   1.000
_cell.length_b   1.000
_cell.length_c   1.000
_cell.angle_alpha   90.00
_cell.angle_beta   90.00
_cell.angle_gamma   90.00
#
_symmetry.space_group_name_H-M   'P 1'
#
loop_
_entity.id
_entity.type
_entity.pdbx_description
1 polymer ?
#
loop_
_entity_poly.entity_id
_entity_poly.type
_entity_poly.pdbx_seq_one_letter_code
_entity_poly.pdbx_strand_id
1 'polypeptide(L)'
;WRLPGEKIFSNIRNLELPLCPYCYQKRREFFPHDNVSDGETDNANNNLINAAMKSYGVLKPDITFFGEALPSKFHKTIREDILKCDLLICIGTSLKVAPVSDIVNMLPAHVPQVLINRDPVKHAEFDLNLLGFSDDVATYVAQKCGWDIPHDKWDQLKKMNFDCKEDERGV
;
A
#
# COMPACT_ATOMS: atom_id res chain seq x y z
N TRP A 1 -0.29 16.48 -11.84
CA TRP A 1 1.01 17.06 -11.46
C TRP A 1 1.46 16.49 -10.12
N ARG A 2 2.74 16.10 -10.02
CA ARG A 2 3.33 15.49 -8.83
C ARG A 2 4.48 16.34 -8.33
N LEU A 3 4.64 16.40 -7.01
CA LEU A 3 5.68 17.13 -6.30
C LEU A 3 6.38 16.17 -5.33
N PRO A 4 7.72 16.18 -5.23
CA PRO A 4 8.42 15.44 -4.19
C PRO A 4 7.93 15.84 -2.78
N GLY A 5 7.73 14.85 -1.91
CA GLY A 5 7.16 15.06 -0.56
C GLY A 5 7.94 16.05 0.29
N GLU A 6 9.27 16.09 0.11
CA GLU A 6 10.17 17.00 0.85
C GLU A 6 9.79 18.47 0.68
N LYS A 7 9.20 18.81 -0.47
CA LYS A 7 8.78 20.20 -0.79
C LYS A 7 7.61 20.69 0.07
N ILE A 8 6.88 19.76 0.70
CA ILE A 8 5.69 20.06 1.52
C ILE A 8 5.85 19.65 2.99
N PHE A 9 7.03 19.14 3.41
CA PHE A 9 7.24 18.73 4.80
C PHE A 9 7.06 19.86 5.80
N SER A 10 7.43 21.09 5.45
CA SER A 10 7.19 22.27 6.31
C SER A 10 5.69 22.50 6.53
N ASN A 11 4.90 22.47 5.47
CA ASN A 11 3.46 22.64 5.56
C ASN A 11 2.84 21.55 6.46
N ILE A 12 3.23 20.29 6.26
CA ILE A 12 2.72 19.18 7.07
C ILE A 12 3.09 19.37 8.56
N ARG A 13 4.33 19.77 8.87
CA ARG A 13 4.78 19.99 10.25
C ARG A 13 4.07 21.17 10.92
N ASN A 14 3.74 22.19 10.15
CA ASN A 14 3.06 23.39 10.64
C ASN A 14 1.53 23.24 10.62
N LEU A 15 1.00 22.07 10.22
CA LEU A 15 -0.45 21.82 10.02
C LEU A 15 -1.09 22.79 9.02
N GLU A 16 -0.32 23.21 8.01
CA GLU A 16 -0.78 24.06 6.92
C GLU A 16 -1.16 23.21 5.72
N LEU A 17 -2.20 23.62 4.99
CA LEU A 17 -2.60 22.95 3.75
C LEU A 17 -1.55 23.19 2.65
N PRO A 18 -0.92 22.14 2.10
CA PRO A 18 -0.03 22.29 0.97
C PRO A 18 -0.83 22.60 -0.30
N LEU A 19 -0.60 23.76 -0.89
CA LEU A 19 -1.33 24.23 -2.08
C LEU A 19 -0.52 24.07 -3.35
N CYS A 20 -1.22 23.73 -4.43
CA CYS A 20 -0.65 23.63 -5.77
C CYS A 20 -0.30 25.04 -6.29
N PRO A 21 0.98 25.32 -6.62
CA PRO A 21 1.38 26.65 -7.09
C PRO A 21 0.68 27.06 -8.41
N TYR A 22 0.30 26.08 -9.25
CA TYR A 22 -0.38 26.36 -10.51
C TYR A 22 -1.89 26.64 -10.33
N CYS A 23 -2.51 26.07 -9.30
CA CYS A 23 -3.92 26.27 -9.02
C CYS A 23 -4.18 27.40 -8.01
N TYR A 24 -3.11 27.93 -7.38
CA TYR A 24 -3.22 28.88 -6.28
C TYR A 24 -4.00 30.14 -6.66
N GLN A 25 -3.70 30.70 -7.82
CA GLN A 25 -4.37 31.93 -8.27
C GLN A 25 -5.87 31.69 -8.49
N LYS A 26 -6.24 30.59 -9.16
CA LYS A 26 -7.63 30.22 -9.38
C LYS A 26 -8.35 29.85 -8.09
N ARG A 27 -7.64 29.25 -7.12
CA ARG A 27 -8.17 29.00 -5.79
C ARG A 27 -8.56 30.30 -5.08
N ARG A 28 -7.73 31.35 -5.17
CA ARG A 28 -8.04 32.66 -4.57
C ARG A 28 -9.26 33.36 -5.18
N GLU A 29 -9.59 33.07 -6.42
CA GLU A 29 -10.84 33.56 -7.04
C GLU A 29 -12.08 32.92 -6.40
N PHE A 30 -12.00 31.62 -6.02
CA PHE A 30 -13.07 30.92 -5.34
C PHE A 30 -13.14 31.25 -3.84
N PHE A 31 -12.00 31.48 -3.21
CA PHE A 31 -11.87 31.73 -1.78
C PHE A 31 -11.06 33.03 -1.53
N PRO A 32 -11.65 34.21 -1.75
CA PRO A 32 -10.96 35.49 -1.61
C PRO A 32 -10.52 35.80 -0.17
N HIS A 33 -11.11 35.10 0.82
CA HIS A 33 -10.76 35.19 2.24
C HIS A 33 -10.50 33.80 2.79
N ASP A 34 -9.25 33.33 2.76
CA ASP A 34 -8.82 32.04 3.33
C ASP A 34 -8.86 32.01 4.89
N ASN A 35 -9.67 32.82 5.53
CA ASN A 35 -10.01 32.67 6.94
C ASN A 35 -11.10 31.63 7.05
N VAL A 36 -10.71 30.35 7.17
CA VAL A 36 -11.61 29.26 7.50
C VAL A 36 -12.08 29.42 8.94
N SER A 37 -13.09 30.23 9.15
CA SER A 37 -13.93 30.14 10.34
C SER A 37 -15.08 29.20 10.02
N ASP A 38 -15.17 28.13 10.79
CA ASP A 38 -16.27 27.18 10.77
C ASP A 38 -17.59 27.90 11.05
N GLY A 39 -18.35 28.15 10.03
CA GLY A 39 -19.69 28.76 10.10
C GLY A 39 -20.65 27.95 9.27
N GLU A 40 -21.53 27.28 9.96
CA GLU A 40 -22.62 26.42 9.50
C GLU A 40 -23.50 27.09 8.44
N THR A 41 -23.87 26.35 7.37
CA THR A 41 -25.22 26.42 6.78
C THR A 41 -25.53 25.11 6.07
N ASP A 42 -26.59 24.48 6.54
CA ASP A 42 -27.10 23.18 6.13
C ASP A 42 -27.80 23.22 4.78
N ASN A 43 -27.24 22.44 3.84
CA ASN A 43 -28.00 21.78 2.77
C ASN A 43 -27.08 20.72 2.13
N ALA A 44 -27.49 19.46 2.14
CA ALA A 44 -26.64 18.32 1.76
C ALA A 44 -26.05 18.42 0.33
N ASN A 45 -26.76 19.02 -0.62
CA ASN A 45 -26.24 19.23 -1.97
C ASN A 45 -25.20 20.35 -2.06
N ASN A 46 -25.33 21.40 -1.25
CA ASN A 46 -24.33 22.47 -1.15
C ASN A 46 -23.04 21.97 -0.45
N ASN A 47 -23.16 21.00 0.46
CA ASN A 47 -22.00 20.45 1.17
C ASN A 47 -21.04 19.67 0.26
N LEU A 48 -21.53 18.93 -0.74
CA LEU A 48 -20.67 18.21 -1.69
C LEU A 48 -19.95 19.16 -2.65
N ILE A 49 -20.66 20.17 -3.16
CA ILE A 49 -20.07 21.18 -4.05
C ILE A 49 -19.05 22.01 -3.28
N ASN A 50 -19.37 22.42 -2.06
CA ASN A 50 -18.46 23.16 -1.19
C ASN A 50 -17.23 22.34 -0.79
N ALA A 51 -17.38 21.03 -0.51
CA ALA A 51 -16.26 20.15 -0.21
C ALA A 51 -15.32 19.96 -1.42
N ALA A 52 -15.88 19.76 -2.62
CA ALA A 52 -15.11 19.66 -3.85
C ALA A 52 -14.37 20.97 -4.18
N MET A 53 -15.00 22.12 -3.96
CA MET A 53 -14.39 23.43 -4.13
C MET A 53 -13.32 23.70 -3.07
N LYS A 54 -13.55 23.34 -1.80
CA LYS A 54 -12.57 23.49 -0.71
C LYS A 54 -11.30 22.67 -0.96
N SER A 55 -11.40 21.51 -1.60
CA SER A 55 -10.25 20.66 -1.97
C SER A 55 -9.53 21.12 -3.23
N TYR A 56 -10.07 22.06 -4.00
CA TYR A 56 -9.45 22.52 -5.24
C TYR A 56 -8.06 23.11 -4.99
N GLY A 57 -7.08 22.59 -5.72
CA GLY A 57 -5.68 23.03 -5.62
C GLY A 57 -4.96 22.63 -4.34
N VAL A 58 -5.54 21.76 -3.51
CA VAL A 58 -4.84 21.15 -2.38
C VAL A 58 -4.00 19.98 -2.90
N LEU A 59 -2.75 19.89 -2.44
CA LEU A 59 -1.89 18.74 -2.70
C LEU A 59 -2.22 17.63 -1.70
N LYS A 60 -2.45 16.43 -2.23
CA LYS A 60 -2.72 15.22 -1.47
C LYS A 60 -1.54 14.26 -1.63
N PRO A 61 -1.17 13.45 -0.64
CA PRO A 61 -0.23 12.36 -0.82
C PRO A 61 -0.66 11.44 -1.98
N ASP A 62 0.31 10.94 -2.75
CA ASP A 62 0.04 10.02 -3.88
C ASP A 62 -0.19 8.59 -3.37
N ILE A 63 -1.14 8.45 -2.46
CA ILE A 63 -1.62 7.20 -1.89
C ILE A 63 -3.13 7.10 -2.11
N THR A 64 -3.65 5.88 -2.10
CA THR A 64 -5.09 5.62 -2.13
C THR A 64 -5.61 5.51 -0.71
N PHE A 65 -6.55 6.37 -0.33
CA PHE A 65 -7.20 6.30 0.98
C PHE A 65 -8.36 5.30 0.99
N PHE A 66 -8.77 4.88 2.17
CA PHE A 66 -9.99 4.09 2.32
C PHE A 66 -11.20 4.83 1.75
N GLY A 67 -12.01 4.13 0.95
CA GLY A 67 -13.14 4.70 0.23
C GLY A 67 -12.80 5.31 -1.14
N GLU A 68 -11.52 5.45 -1.49
CA GLU A 68 -11.11 5.84 -2.84
C GLU A 68 -10.97 4.61 -3.75
N ALA A 69 -11.33 4.77 -5.02
CA ALA A 69 -11.09 3.75 -6.02
C ALA A 69 -9.57 3.58 -6.27
N LEU A 70 -9.12 2.33 -6.42
CA LEU A 70 -7.76 2.06 -6.85
C LEU A 70 -7.51 2.62 -8.26
N PRO A 71 -6.27 3.01 -8.58
CA PRO A 71 -5.92 3.51 -9.90
C PRO A 71 -6.30 2.52 -11.00
N SER A 72 -6.78 3.03 -12.14
CA SER A 72 -7.16 2.21 -13.30
C SER A 72 -6.03 1.28 -13.77
N LYS A 73 -4.77 1.69 -13.56
CA LYS A 73 -3.59 0.87 -13.81
C LYS A 73 -3.64 -0.45 -13.04
N PHE A 74 -4.05 -0.43 -11.74
CA PHE A 74 -4.18 -1.65 -10.95
C PHE A 74 -5.13 -2.66 -11.62
N HIS A 75 -6.34 -2.21 -11.97
CA HIS A 75 -7.35 -3.09 -12.57
C HIS A 75 -6.94 -3.66 -13.94
N LYS A 76 -6.17 -2.89 -14.72
CA LYS A 76 -5.64 -3.35 -15.99
C LYS A 76 -4.52 -4.37 -15.78
N THR A 77 -3.55 -4.05 -14.94
CA THR A 77 -2.35 -4.87 -14.74
C THR A 77 -2.70 -6.19 -14.07
N ILE A 78 -3.56 -6.21 -13.05
CA ILE A 78 -3.89 -7.43 -12.32
C ILE A 78 -4.53 -8.49 -13.21
N ARG A 79 -5.33 -8.11 -14.20
CA ARG A 79 -5.94 -9.05 -15.16
C ARG A 79 -4.89 -9.74 -16.05
N GLU A 80 -3.86 -9.01 -16.43
CA GLU A 80 -2.77 -9.54 -17.24
C GLU A 80 -1.83 -10.41 -16.40
N ASP A 81 -1.53 -9.98 -15.17
CA ASP A 81 -0.60 -10.65 -14.27
C ASP A 81 -1.15 -11.99 -13.78
N ILE A 82 -2.43 -12.08 -13.45
CA ILE A 82 -3.09 -13.34 -13.03
C ILE A 82 -2.93 -14.42 -14.09
N LEU A 83 -3.03 -14.06 -15.38
CA LEU A 83 -2.91 -15.03 -16.49
C LEU A 83 -1.47 -15.51 -16.71
N LYS A 84 -0.48 -14.81 -16.19
CA LYS A 84 0.95 -15.10 -16.39
C LYS A 84 1.63 -15.54 -15.09
N CYS A 85 0.92 -15.49 -13.98
CA CYS A 85 1.45 -15.83 -12.68
C CYS A 85 1.73 -17.33 -12.59
N ASP A 86 2.92 -17.68 -12.19
CA ASP A 86 3.36 -19.06 -11.93
C ASP A 86 3.71 -19.30 -10.45
N LEU A 87 3.75 -18.22 -9.65
CA LEU A 87 3.94 -18.26 -8.21
C LEU A 87 3.36 -16.98 -7.57
N LEU A 88 2.55 -17.11 -6.53
CA LEU A 88 2.13 -16.00 -5.68
C LEU A 88 2.87 -16.03 -4.35
N ILE A 89 3.50 -14.94 -3.97
CA ILE A 89 4.08 -14.75 -2.64
C ILE A 89 3.38 -13.60 -1.94
N CYS A 90 2.72 -13.88 -0.81
CA CYS A 90 2.10 -12.88 0.05
C CYS A 90 2.99 -12.62 1.26
N ILE A 91 3.42 -11.37 1.47
CA ILE A 91 4.35 -11.00 2.53
C ILE A 91 3.76 -9.92 3.43
N GLY A 92 3.77 -10.14 4.76
CA GLY A 92 3.49 -9.11 5.75
C GLY A 92 2.07 -8.52 5.67
N THR A 93 1.08 -9.34 5.32
CA THR A 93 -0.30 -8.87 5.11
C THR A 93 -1.31 -9.70 5.90
N SER A 94 -2.38 -9.05 6.33
CA SER A 94 -3.54 -9.76 6.90
C SER A 94 -4.56 -10.19 5.84
N LEU A 95 -4.40 -9.79 4.58
CA LEU A 95 -5.31 -10.04 3.45
C LEU A 95 -6.80 -9.75 3.77
N LYS A 96 -7.06 -8.65 4.50
CA LYS A 96 -8.44 -8.27 4.89
C LYS A 96 -9.04 -7.15 4.03
N VAL A 97 -8.27 -6.58 3.12
CA VAL A 97 -8.67 -5.39 2.35
C VAL A 97 -8.82 -5.75 0.87
N ALA A 98 -10.07 -5.71 0.40
CA ALA A 98 -10.37 -5.87 -1.03
C ALA A 98 -9.92 -4.61 -1.82
N PRO A 99 -9.56 -4.77 -3.10
CA PRO A 99 -9.58 -6.00 -3.90
C PRO A 99 -8.31 -6.84 -3.79
N VAL A 100 -7.32 -6.43 -2.99
CA VAL A 100 -6.03 -7.16 -2.89
C VAL A 100 -6.21 -8.50 -2.21
N SER A 101 -7.11 -8.59 -1.21
CA SER A 101 -7.46 -9.85 -0.55
C SER A 101 -8.02 -10.91 -1.51
N ASP A 102 -8.61 -10.48 -2.63
CA ASP A 102 -9.29 -11.40 -3.54
C ASP A 102 -8.32 -12.07 -4.52
N ILE A 103 -7.09 -11.55 -4.64
CA ILE A 103 -6.07 -12.04 -5.59
C ILE A 103 -5.79 -13.53 -5.38
N VAL A 104 -5.73 -13.99 -4.13
CA VAL A 104 -5.48 -15.41 -3.79
C VAL A 104 -6.54 -16.34 -4.38
N ASN A 105 -7.79 -15.87 -4.51
CA ASN A 105 -8.90 -16.63 -5.09
C ASN A 105 -9.04 -16.46 -6.60
N MET A 106 -8.31 -15.52 -7.21
CA MET A 106 -8.38 -15.25 -8.64
C MET A 106 -7.38 -16.09 -9.45
N LEU A 107 -6.39 -16.67 -8.78
CA LEU A 107 -5.36 -17.48 -9.44
C LEU A 107 -5.87 -18.87 -9.77
N PRO A 108 -5.38 -19.45 -10.89
CA PRO A 108 -5.63 -20.85 -11.22
C PRO A 108 -5.10 -21.79 -10.13
N ALA A 109 -5.79 -22.89 -9.86
CA ALA A 109 -5.45 -23.84 -8.79
C ALA A 109 -4.06 -24.50 -8.92
N HIS A 110 -3.44 -24.44 -10.09
CA HIS A 110 -2.09 -24.99 -10.29
C HIS A 110 -0.97 -24.01 -9.95
N VAL A 111 -1.30 -22.75 -9.64
CA VAL A 111 -0.31 -21.73 -9.28
C VAL A 111 -0.02 -21.83 -7.80
N PRO A 112 1.21 -22.17 -7.40
CA PRO A 112 1.58 -22.24 -5.98
C PRO A 112 1.42 -20.90 -5.28
N GLN A 113 0.95 -20.94 -4.03
CA GLN A 113 0.75 -19.75 -3.21
C GLN A 113 1.51 -19.88 -1.89
N VAL A 114 2.38 -18.93 -1.61
CA VAL A 114 3.24 -18.90 -0.43
C VAL A 114 2.89 -17.70 0.45
N LEU A 115 2.72 -17.95 1.73
CA LEU A 115 2.56 -16.90 2.75
C LEU A 115 3.89 -16.74 3.51
N ILE A 116 4.41 -15.53 3.56
CA ILE A 116 5.50 -15.11 4.46
C ILE A 116 4.92 -14.11 5.44
N ASN A 117 4.67 -14.54 6.66
CA ASN A 117 3.99 -13.68 7.63
C ASN A 117 4.39 -14.07 9.05
N ARG A 118 4.18 -13.18 10.03
CA ARG A 118 4.40 -13.52 11.42
C ARG A 118 3.35 -14.53 11.93
N ASP A 119 2.10 -14.28 11.57
CA ASP A 119 0.97 -15.10 11.98
C ASP A 119 0.25 -15.68 10.75
N PRO A 120 -0.36 -16.88 10.84
CA PRO A 120 -1.10 -17.45 9.72
C PRO A 120 -2.34 -16.62 9.39
N VAL A 121 -2.72 -16.59 8.12
CA VAL A 121 -3.95 -15.97 7.63
C VAL A 121 -5.05 -17.04 7.58
N LYS A 122 -6.03 -16.95 8.50
CA LYS A 122 -7.03 -18.02 8.71
C LYS A 122 -8.14 -18.11 7.64
N HIS A 123 -8.31 -17.06 6.85
CA HIS A 123 -9.39 -16.96 5.84
C HIS A 123 -8.88 -17.11 4.40
N ALA A 124 -7.64 -17.47 4.22
CA ALA A 124 -7.04 -17.82 2.94
C ALA A 124 -6.17 -19.07 3.12
N GLU A 125 -6.15 -19.92 2.11
CA GLU A 125 -5.34 -21.13 2.08
C GLU A 125 -4.09 -20.88 1.24
N PHE A 126 -2.96 -21.38 1.72
CA PHE A 126 -1.66 -21.29 1.04
C PHE A 126 -1.04 -22.66 0.99
N ASP A 127 -0.34 -22.96 -0.11
CA ASP A 127 0.38 -24.22 -0.26
C ASP A 127 1.56 -24.31 0.72
N LEU A 128 2.17 -23.15 1.04
CA LEU A 128 3.28 -23.08 1.99
C LEU A 128 3.14 -21.83 2.87
N ASN A 129 3.28 -22.00 4.17
CA ASN A 129 3.33 -20.92 5.13
C ASN A 129 4.72 -20.86 5.77
N LEU A 130 5.48 -19.79 5.49
CA LEU A 130 6.75 -19.49 6.14
C LEU A 130 6.49 -18.45 7.23
N LEU A 131 6.31 -18.93 8.47
CA LEU A 131 5.92 -18.10 9.60
C LEU A 131 7.16 -17.58 10.34
N GLY A 132 7.24 -16.26 10.48
CA GLY A 132 8.34 -15.57 11.13
C GLY A 132 8.37 -14.09 10.79
N PHE A 133 9.39 -13.39 11.23
CA PHE A 133 9.63 -12.03 10.78
C PHE A 133 10.05 -12.05 9.30
N SER A 134 9.46 -11.15 8.51
CA SER A 134 9.66 -11.14 7.05
C SER A 134 11.13 -11.00 6.65
N ASP A 135 11.93 -10.23 7.39
CA ASP A 135 13.34 -10.05 7.13
C ASP A 135 14.14 -11.34 7.36
N ASP A 136 13.80 -12.08 8.42
CA ASP A 136 14.43 -13.38 8.74
C ASP A 136 14.10 -14.41 7.67
N VAL A 137 12.80 -14.51 7.31
CA VAL A 137 12.35 -15.44 6.27
C VAL A 137 12.96 -15.10 4.91
N ALA A 138 13.01 -13.81 4.53
CA ALA A 138 13.64 -13.38 3.29
C ALA A 138 15.14 -13.71 3.26
N THR A 139 15.82 -13.51 4.39
CA THR A 139 17.25 -13.87 4.54
C THR A 139 17.44 -15.38 4.39
N TYR A 140 16.61 -16.18 5.06
CA TYR A 140 16.66 -17.64 4.97
C TYR A 140 16.44 -18.14 3.54
N VAL A 141 15.42 -17.63 2.86
CA VAL A 141 15.12 -17.99 1.46
C VAL A 141 16.29 -17.61 0.55
N ALA A 142 16.85 -16.41 0.70
CA ALA A 142 18.00 -15.98 -0.08
C ALA A 142 19.22 -16.88 0.13
N GLN A 143 19.49 -17.26 1.39
CA GLN A 143 20.58 -18.22 1.69
C GLN A 143 20.36 -19.58 0.99
N LYS A 144 19.13 -20.10 1.06
CA LYS A 144 18.77 -21.39 0.42
C LYS A 144 18.86 -21.34 -1.10
N CYS A 145 18.52 -20.19 -1.70
CA CYS A 145 18.62 -19.97 -3.15
C CYS A 145 20.03 -19.59 -3.61
N GLY A 146 20.97 -19.36 -2.70
CA GLY A 146 22.31 -18.87 -3.06
C GLY A 146 22.30 -17.44 -3.62
N TRP A 147 21.32 -16.62 -3.23
CA TRP A 147 21.20 -15.24 -3.69
C TRP A 147 21.98 -14.29 -2.78
N ASP A 148 22.57 -13.27 -3.39
CA ASP A 148 23.09 -12.12 -2.66
C ASP A 148 22.06 -10.98 -2.68
N ILE A 149 21.70 -10.49 -1.48
CA ILE A 149 20.81 -9.34 -1.35
C ILE A 149 21.67 -8.07 -1.27
N PRO A 150 21.40 -7.03 -2.07
CA PRO A 150 22.12 -5.75 -2.01
C PRO A 150 21.67 -4.94 -0.77
N HIS A 151 22.16 -5.35 0.39
CA HIS A 151 21.85 -4.76 1.68
C HIS A 151 23.11 -4.57 2.52
N ASP A 152 23.28 -3.44 3.18
CA ASP A 152 24.48 -3.06 3.94
C ASP A 152 24.88 -4.10 5.00
N LYS A 153 23.91 -4.82 5.56
CA LYS A 153 24.14 -5.86 6.57
C LYS A 153 24.18 -7.28 5.99
N TRP A 154 24.22 -7.43 4.65
CA TRP A 154 24.11 -8.76 4.04
C TRP A 154 25.20 -9.73 4.51
N ASP A 155 26.43 -9.27 4.70
CA ASP A 155 27.52 -10.09 5.20
C ASP A 155 27.31 -10.65 6.62
N GLN A 156 26.46 -10.00 7.41
CA GLN A 156 26.03 -10.49 8.71
C GLN A 156 24.83 -11.43 8.56
N LEU A 157 23.83 -11.01 7.80
CA LEU A 157 22.58 -11.74 7.57
C LEU A 157 22.84 -13.12 6.93
N LYS A 158 23.70 -13.18 5.93
CA LYS A 158 24.03 -14.47 5.26
C LYS A 158 24.71 -15.52 6.16
N LYS A 159 25.18 -15.13 7.34
CA LYS A 159 25.78 -16.02 8.34
C LYS A 159 24.82 -16.41 9.46
N MET A 160 23.61 -15.88 9.46
CA MET A 160 22.61 -16.22 10.47
C MET A 160 22.17 -17.68 10.31
N ASN A 161 21.99 -18.35 11.44
CA ASN A 161 21.39 -19.67 11.48
C ASN A 161 19.92 -19.52 11.80
N PHE A 162 19.08 -20.20 11.05
CA PHE A 162 17.64 -20.22 11.25
C PHE A 162 17.19 -21.61 11.69
N ASP A 163 16.43 -21.65 12.77
CA ASP A 163 15.85 -22.88 13.31
C ASP A 163 14.45 -23.02 12.72
N CYS A 164 14.32 -23.83 11.67
CA CYS A 164 13.04 -24.08 11.00
C CYS A 164 12.39 -25.31 11.62
N LYS A 165 11.14 -25.14 12.06
CA LYS A 165 10.30 -26.23 12.53
C LYS A 165 9.14 -26.39 11.58
N GLU A 166 8.97 -27.60 11.06
CA GLU A 166 7.75 -27.97 10.34
C GLU A 166 6.63 -28.19 11.34
N ASP A 167 5.43 -27.73 10.99
CA ASP A 167 4.26 -28.06 11.81
C ASP A 167 3.83 -29.54 11.56
N GLU A 168 2.93 -30.05 12.41
CA GLU A 168 2.46 -31.45 12.33
C GLU A 168 1.73 -31.78 11.01
N ARG A 169 1.42 -30.78 10.20
CA ARG A 169 0.76 -30.93 8.89
C ARG A 169 1.75 -31.00 7.73
N GLY A 170 3.06 -30.84 8.02
CA GLY A 170 4.12 -30.86 7.00
C GLY A 170 4.13 -29.63 6.07
N VAL A 171 3.58 -28.50 6.55
CA VAL A 171 3.44 -27.27 5.77
C VAL A 171 4.24 -26.14 6.42
#